data_e15c68513b81f4ce2d056a72fb9d82bc
#
_entry.id   e15c68513b81f4ce2d056a72fb9d82bc
#
_cell.length_a   1.000
_cell.length_b   1.000
_cell.length_c   1.000
_cell.angle_alpha   90.00
_cell.angle_beta   90.00
_cell.angle_gamma   90.00
#
_symmetry.space_group_name_H-M   'P 1'
#
loop_
_entity.id
_entity.type
_entity.pdbx_description
1 polymer ?
#
loop_
_entity_poly.entity_id
_entity_poly.type
_entity_poly.pdbx_seq_one_letter_code
_entity_poly.pdbx_strand_id
1 'polypeptide(L)'
;KRGREPGTRLNLEIATRMAVSVGTEKGDDGRIAADLVGMVHFEYLILRLPWVPGLRSRLVGGASATVRFVSNGELCGFQSRILTHIPKPSLLLFLEYPEIVEKLALRQHKRVHCALPVQIHSRRGDAQGVIVDLSQGGCRIAMDVRGQQGLRQTVVDDLLVLRVPLN
;
A
#
# COMPACT_ATOMS: atom_id res chain seq x y z
N LYS A 1 10.39 -7.05 -11.13
CA LYS A 1 11.76 -6.47 -11.21
C LYS A 1 12.06 -5.71 -9.93
N ARG A 2 13.25 -5.92 -9.38
CA ARG A 2 13.78 -5.08 -8.29
C ARG A 2 14.52 -3.91 -8.91
N GLY A 3 14.25 -2.71 -8.43
CA GLY A 3 14.95 -1.48 -8.79
C GLY A 3 15.47 -0.78 -7.54
N ARG A 4 16.48 0.06 -7.71
CA ARG A 4 16.99 0.99 -6.69
C ARG A 4 16.98 2.38 -7.28
N GLU A 5 16.50 3.34 -6.51
CA GLU A 5 16.53 4.75 -6.90
C GLU A 5 17.15 5.58 -5.78
N PRO A 6 17.83 6.69 -6.14
CA PRO A 6 18.26 7.67 -5.16
C PRO A 6 17.04 8.22 -4.40
N GLY A 7 17.18 8.43 -3.11
CA GLY A 7 16.16 9.08 -2.28
C GLY A 7 15.74 10.45 -2.80
N THR A 8 16.61 11.13 -3.55
CA THR A 8 16.32 12.42 -4.22
C THR A 8 15.13 12.37 -5.19
N ARG A 9 14.77 11.18 -5.68
CA ARG A 9 13.60 10.95 -6.56
C ARG A 9 12.36 10.49 -5.82
N LEU A 10 12.44 10.38 -4.49
CA LEU A 10 11.33 9.96 -3.67
C LEU A 10 10.25 11.04 -3.67
N ASN A 11 9.12 10.73 -4.27
CA ASN A 11 7.93 11.58 -4.22
C ASN A 11 6.92 10.92 -3.27
N LEU A 12 6.75 11.52 -2.11
CA LEU A 12 5.84 11.08 -1.06
C LEU A 12 4.74 12.13 -0.86
N GLU A 13 3.52 11.66 -0.79
CA GLU A 13 2.37 12.50 -0.45
C GLU A 13 2.09 12.41 1.05
N ILE A 14 1.68 13.53 1.66
CA ILE A 14 1.18 13.54 3.04
C ILE A 14 0.02 12.55 3.17
N ALA A 15 -0.09 11.90 4.31
CA ALA A 15 -1.00 10.80 4.60
C ALA A 15 -0.67 9.46 3.89
N THR A 16 0.46 9.35 3.19
CA THR A 16 0.92 8.04 2.70
C THR A 16 1.04 7.06 3.86
N ARG A 17 0.33 5.94 3.74
CA ARG A 17 0.44 4.84 4.72
C ARG A 17 1.73 4.08 4.55
N MET A 18 2.42 3.89 5.66
CA MET A 18 3.70 3.21 5.73
C MET A 18 3.68 2.11 6.79
N ALA A 19 4.51 1.10 6.60
CA ALA A 19 4.82 0.11 7.62
C ALA A 19 6.26 0.34 8.09
N VAL A 20 6.42 0.56 9.40
CA VAL A 20 7.72 0.82 10.03
C VAL A 20 8.10 -0.36 10.89
N SER A 21 9.33 -0.83 10.76
CA SER A 21 9.94 -1.81 11.67
C SER A 21 11.17 -1.17 12.32
N VAL A 22 11.27 -1.27 13.64
CA VAL A 22 12.37 -0.68 14.42
C VAL A 22 13.25 -1.80 14.98
N GLY A 23 14.56 -1.68 14.76
CA GLY A 23 15.55 -2.68 15.18
C GLY A 23 15.75 -3.79 14.14
N THR A 24 16.58 -4.78 14.51
CA THR A 24 17.03 -5.87 13.64
C THR A 24 16.18 -7.12 13.74
N GLU A 25 15.02 -7.10 14.38
CA GLU A 25 14.18 -8.28 14.50
C GLU A 25 13.68 -8.76 13.14
N LYS A 26 14.22 -9.90 12.71
CA LYS A 26 13.74 -10.67 11.56
C LYS A 26 12.43 -11.36 11.95
N GLY A 27 11.31 -10.70 11.66
CA GLY A 27 9.98 -11.28 11.88
C GLY A 27 8.87 -10.33 11.46
N ASP A 28 7.71 -10.86 11.16
CA ASP A 28 6.54 -10.10 10.73
C ASP A 28 5.87 -9.34 11.89
N ASP A 29 6.17 -9.71 13.12
CA ASP A 29 5.52 -9.22 14.35
C ASP A 29 5.96 -7.82 14.80
N GLY A 30 6.91 -7.20 14.10
CA GLY A 30 7.44 -5.88 14.44
C GLY A 30 6.97 -4.72 13.58
N ARG A 31 6.06 -4.95 12.63
CA ARG A 31 5.58 -3.89 11.72
C ARG A 31 4.52 -3.03 12.36
N ILE A 32 4.75 -1.73 12.35
CA ILE A 32 3.86 -0.73 12.91
C ILE A 32 3.31 0.09 11.75
N ALA A 33 1.98 0.18 11.65
CA ALA A 33 1.35 1.08 10.69
C ALA A 33 1.62 2.53 11.09
N ALA A 34 2.03 3.34 10.13
CA ALA A 34 2.34 4.75 10.30
C ALA A 34 1.78 5.57 9.15
N ASP A 35 1.54 6.85 9.39
CA ASP A 35 1.16 7.80 8.36
C ASP A 35 2.25 8.88 8.22
N LEU A 36 2.64 9.21 7.00
CA LEU A 36 3.51 10.35 6.74
C LEU A 36 2.75 11.64 7.02
N VAL A 37 3.23 12.46 7.94
CA VAL A 37 2.60 13.73 8.32
C VAL A 37 3.40 14.95 7.93
N GLY A 38 4.66 14.77 7.56
CA GLY A 38 5.53 15.86 7.11
C GLY A 38 6.89 15.36 6.65
N MET A 39 7.60 16.22 5.94
CA MET A 39 9.00 15.99 5.57
C MET A 39 9.71 17.31 5.31
N VAL A 40 11.02 17.30 5.51
CA VAL A 40 11.93 18.27 4.93
C VAL A 40 12.83 17.51 3.98
N HIS A 41 12.76 17.87 2.69
CA HIS A 41 13.50 17.16 1.65
C HIS A 41 14.99 17.12 1.97
N PHE A 42 15.58 15.93 1.86
CA PHE A 42 17.00 15.62 2.11
C PHE A 42 17.45 15.73 3.57
N GLU A 43 16.54 16.07 4.50
CA GLU A 43 16.86 16.17 5.91
C GLU A 43 16.15 15.07 6.71
N TYR A 44 14.82 15.11 6.76
CA TYR A 44 14.07 14.15 7.56
C TYR A 44 12.62 13.93 7.09
N LEU A 45 12.06 12.82 7.55
CA LEU A 45 10.65 12.46 7.43
C LEU A 45 10.01 12.45 8.82
N ILE A 46 8.74 12.83 8.91
CA ILE A 46 7.93 12.79 10.13
C ILE A 46 6.80 11.80 9.94
N LEU A 47 6.79 10.75 10.74
CA LEU A 47 5.76 9.72 10.72
C LEU A 47 4.93 9.79 12.00
N ARG A 48 3.61 9.72 11.87
CA ARG A 48 2.71 9.53 13.00
C ARG A 48 2.51 8.04 13.25
N LEU A 49 2.80 7.59 14.44
CA LEU A 49 2.64 6.21 14.88
C LEU A 49 1.40 6.08 15.79
N PRO A 50 0.71 4.92 15.78
CA PRO A 50 -0.30 4.61 16.76
C PRO A 50 0.33 4.43 18.12
N TRP A 51 -0.48 4.60 19.16
CA TRP A 51 -0.07 4.23 20.49
C TRP A 51 -0.02 2.71 20.63
N VAL A 52 1.18 2.16 20.85
CA VAL A 52 1.40 0.73 21.10
C VAL A 52 2.20 0.61 22.39
N PRO A 53 1.76 -0.20 23.37
CA PRO A 53 2.52 -0.45 24.59
C PRO A 53 3.93 -0.93 24.28
N GLY A 54 4.93 -0.39 24.98
CA GLY A 54 6.35 -0.76 24.80
C GLY A 54 7.02 -0.19 23.55
N LEU A 55 6.30 0.44 22.62
CA LEU A 55 6.90 0.99 21.41
C LEU A 55 7.91 2.10 21.70
N ARG A 56 7.60 2.99 22.64
CA ARG A 56 8.46 4.15 22.96
C ARG A 56 9.86 3.77 23.39
N SER A 57 10.01 2.70 24.15
CA SER A 57 11.33 2.22 24.59
C SER A 57 12.20 1.71 23.44
N ARG A 58 11.60 1.39 22.29
CA ARG A 58 12.29 0.94 21.07
C ARG A 58 12.69 2.12 20.16
N LEU A 59 12.08 3.30 20.34
CA LEU A 59 12.33 4.49 19.52
C LEU A 59 13.55 5.27 20.05
N VAL A 60 14.70 4.63 20.01
CA VAL A 60 15.96 5.22 20.47
C VAL A 60 16.62 5.97 19.33
N GLY A 61 17.10 7.20 19.59
CA GLY A 61 17.87 7.98 18.60
C GLY A 61 19.09 7.17 18.09
N GLY A 62 19.33 7.21 16.79
CA GLY A 62 20.38 6.43 16.12
C GLY A 62 20.00 4.98 15.78
N ALA A 63 18.88 4.44 16.31
CA ALA A 63 18.44 3.09 15.98
C ALA A 63 18.00 3.01 14.52
N SER A 64 18.22 1.84 13.90
CA SER A 64 17.80 1.56 12.53
C SER A 64 16.29 1.37 12.45
N ALA A 65 15.69 1.94 11.42
CA ALA A 65 14.30 1.74 11.05
C ALA A 65 14.17 1.33 9.58
N THR A 66 13.32 0.35 9.31
CA THR A 66 12.96 -0.03 7.95
C THR A 66 11.54 0.46 7.65
N VAL A 67 11.38 1.24 6.60
CA VAL A 67 10.10 1.77 6.16
C VAL A 67 9.69 1.11 4.85
N ARG A 68 8.41 0.71 4.75
CA ARG A 68 7.81 0.15 3.53
C ARG A 68 6.49 0.84 3.24
N PHE A 69 6.22 1.08 1.97
CA PHE A 69 4.97 1.68 1.50
C PHE A 69 4.69 1.26 0.06
N VAL A 70 3.48 1.51 -0.40
CA VAL A 70 3.11 1.26 -1.80
C VAL A 70 2.95 2.60 -2.50
N SER A 71 3.65 2.78 -3.59
CA SER A 71 3.54 3.95 -4.47
C SER A 71 3.43 3.49 -5.92
N ASN A 72 2.45 4.03 -6.65
CA ASN A 72 2.21 3.71 -8.08
C ASN A 72 2.13 2.20 -8.40
N GLY A 73 1.65 1.39 -7.44
CA GLY A 73 1.54 -0.05 -7.60
C GLY A 73 2.85 -0.82 -7.41
N GLU A 74 3.89 -0.16 -6.93
CA GLU A 74 5.16 -0.76 -6.54
C GLU A 74 5.29 -0.77 -5.02
N LEU A 75 5.86 -1.83 -4.47
CA LEU A 75 6.29 -1.86 -3.09
C LEU A 75 7.63 -1.13 -3.01
N CYS A 76 7.64 -0.04 -2.29
CA CYS A 76 8.82 0.75 -2.01
C CYS A 76 9.29 0.47 -0.58
N GLY A 77 10.58 0.52 -0.36
CA GLY A 77 11.16 0.41 0.97
C GLY A 77 12.51 1.07 1.07
N PHE A 78 12.84 1.53 2.27
CA PHE A 78 14.15 2.10 2.58
C PHE A 78 14.54 1.83 4.02
N GLN A 79 15.83 1.86 4.27
CA GLN A 79 16.39 1.91 5.61
C GLN A 79 16.73 3.36 5.96
N SER A 80 16.50 3.69 7.21
CA SER A 80 16.77 5.00 7.77
C SER A 80 17.19 4.88 9.24
N ARG A 81 17.58 6.00 9.86
CA ARG A 81 17.87 6.08 11.28
C ARG A 81 16.83 6.94 11.98
N ILE A 82 16.53 6.57 13.21
CA ILE A 82 15.69 7.40 14.10
C ILE A 82 16.50 8.60 14.54
N LEU A 83 16.02 9.80 14.25
CA LEU A 83 16.58 11.04 14.77
C LEU A 83 16.09 11.27 16.19
N THR A 84 14.78 11.31 16.36
CA THR A 84 14.10 11.50 17.63
C THR A 84 12.63 11.09 17.56
N HIS A 85 11.91 11.16 18.68
CA HIS A 85 10.47 11.04 18.71
C HIS A 85 9.83 12.03 19.68
N ILE A 86 8.60 12.46 19.37
CA ILE A 86 7.78 13.34 20.22
C ILE A 86 6.54 12.56 20.63
N PRO A 87 6.29 12.37 21.96
CA PRO A 87 5.19 11.52 22.42
C PRO A 87 3.82 12.23 22.46
N LYS A 88 3.78 13.54 22.48
CA LYS A 88 2.55 14.35 22.59
C LYS A 88 2.57 15.53 21.64
N PRO A 89 1.43 15.95 21.08
CA PRO A 89 0.06 15.43 21.29
C PRO A 89 -0.20 14.08 20.61
N SER A 90 0.64 13.69 19.65
CA SER A 90 0.65 12.39 18.95
C SER A 90 2.06 11.83 18.99
N LEU A 91 2.19 10.52 18.92
CA LEU A 91 3.50 9.90 18.79
C LEU A 91 4.07 10.16 17.39
N LEU A 92 5.01 11.10 17.29
CA LEU A 92 5.70 11.45 16.06
C LEU A 92 7.10 10.87 16.08
N LEU A 93 7.47 10.20 14.99
CA LEU A 93 8.80 9.65 14.76
C LEU A 93 9.49 10.44 13.67
N PHE A 94 10.69 10.93 13.97
CA PHE A 94 11.56 11.62 13.02
C PHE A 94 12.62 10.66 12.52
N LEU A 95 12.68 10.48 11.22
CA LEU A 95 13.63 9.61 10.53
C LEU A 95 14.54 10.44 9.61
N GLU A 96 15.79 10.07 9.49
CA GLU A 96 16.66 10.61 8.46
C GLU A 96 16.04 10.44 7.08
N TYR A 97 16.27 11.39 6.18
CA TYR A 97 15.83 11.25 4.80
C TYR A 97 16.60 10.10 4.11
N PRO A 98 15.94 9.19 3.39
CA PRO A 98 16.62 8.03 2.84
C PRO A 98 17.53 8.38 1.68
N GLU A 99 18.74 7.83 1.64
CA GLU A 99 19.63 7.95 0.50
C GLU A 99 19.21 7.10 -0.68
N ILE A 100 18.72 5.89 -0.40
CA ILE A 100 18.34 4.88 -1.39
C ILE A 100 16.95 4.34 -1.07
N VAL A 101 16.12 4.23 -2.09
CA VAL A 101 14.82 3.57 -2.04
C VAL A 101 14.84 2.34 -2.94
N GLU A 102 14.52 1.19 -2.35
CA GLU A 102 14.32 -0.05 -3.08
C GLU A 102 12.88 -0.13 -3.58
N LYS A 103 12.69 -0.55 -4.83
CA LYS A 103 11.40 -0.73 -5.45
C LYS A 103 11.22 -2.17 -5.92
N LEU A 104 10.06 -2.72 -5.69
CA LEU A 104 9.67 -4.02 -6.16
C LEU A 104 8.31 -3.90 -6.86
N ALA A 105 8.30 -4.18 -8.16
CA ALA A 105 7.05 -4.25 -8.90
C ALA A 105 6.21 -5.41 -8.34
N LEU A 106 5.08 -5.08 -7.73
CA LEU A 106 4.13 -6.07 -7.19
C LEU A 106 3.31 -6.75 -8.29
N ARG A 107 3.29 -6.15 -9.48
CA ARG A 107 2.45 -6.58 -10.58
C ARG A 107 3.28 -6.87 -11.82
N GLN A 108 2.97 -7.97 -12.49
CA GLN A 108 3.58 -8.30 -13.78
C GLN A 108 3.06 -7.39 -14.89
N HIS A 109 1.79 -6.96 -14.79
CA HIS A 109 1.13 -6.14 -15.81
C HIS A 109 0.61 -4.84 -15.21
N LYS A 110 0.81 -3.74 -15.94
CA LYS A 110 0.27 -2.43 -15.58
C LYS A 110 -1.26 -2.50 -15.59
N ARG A 111 -1.90 -1.91 -14.58
CA ARG A 111 -3.35 -1.74 -14.52
C ARG A 111 -3.73 -0.36 -15.01
N VAL A 112 -4.78 -0.30 -15.79
CA VAL A 112 -5.38 0.94 -16.28
C VAL A 112 -6.71 1.12 -15.56
N HIS A 113 -6.90 2.27 -14.92
CA HIS A 113 -8.18 2.65 -14.37
C HIS A 113 -9.15 2.97 -15.50
N CYS A 114 -10.34 2.44 -15.43
CA CYS A 114 -11.40 2.62 -16.43
C CYS A 114 -12.77 2.57 -15.75
N ALA A 115 -13.81 2.85 -16.51
CA ALA A 115 -15.20 2.72 -16.09
C ALA A 115 -15.98 2.06 -17.23
N LEU A 116 -15.81 0.75 -17.41
CA LEU A 116 -16.44 0.00 -18.49
C LEU A 116 -17.63 -0.79 -17.96
N PRO A 117 -18.85 -0.58 -18.44
CA PRO A 117 -19.98 -1.40 -18.08
C PRO A 117 -19.72 -2.85 -18.50
N VAL A 118 -20.14 -3.80 -17.67
CA VAL A 118 -19.93 -5.21 -17.91
C VAL A 118 -21.13 -6.04 -17.48
N GLN A 119 -21.52 -6.99 -18.33
CA GLN A 119 -22.44 -8.07 -17.98
C GLN A 119 -21.63 -9.28 -17.55
N ILE A 120 -22.02 -9.87 -16.43
CA ILE A 120 -21.33 -11.00 -15.80
C ILE A 120 -22.28 -12.19 -15.88
N HIS A 121 -21.84 -13.27 -16.50
CA HIS A 121 -22.58 -14.52 -16.57
C HIS A 121 -21.85 -15.60 -15.77
N SER A 122 -22.56 -16.26 -14.91
CA SER A 122 -22.05 -17.39 -14.14
C SER A 122 -23.08 -18.53 -14.07
N ARG A 123 -22.64 -19.69 -13.63
CA ARG A 123 -23.56 -20.82 -13.37
C ARG A 123 -24.59 -20.51 -12.28
N ARG A 124 -24.36 -19.50 -11.45
CA ARG A 124 -25.18 -19.12 -10.30
C ARG A 124 -26.08 -17.91 -10.58
N GLY A 125 -26.05 -17.39 -11.79
CA GLY A 125 -26.86 -16.26 -12.23
C GLY A 125 -26.05 -15.17 -12.93
N ASP A 126 -26.78 -14.22 -13.47
CA ASP A 126 -26.28 -13.09 -14.21
C ASP A 126 -26.26 -11.83 -13.34
N ALA A 127 -25.34 -10.93 -13.63
CA ALA A 127 -25.23 -9.66 -12.96
C ALA A 127 -24.69 -8.56 -13.88
N GLN A 128 -24.79 -7.34 -13.41
CA GLN A 128 -24.19 -6.18 -14.05
C GLN A 128 -23.20 -5.51 -13.11
N GLY A 129 -22.16 -4.92 -13.68
CA GLY A 129 -21.14 -4.21 -12.93
C GLY A 129 -20.39 -3.21 -13.78
N VAL A 130 -19.36 -2.63 -13.20
CA VAL A 130 -18.42 -1.72 -13.87
C VAL A 130 -17.02 -2.21 -13.64
N ILE A 131 -16.26 -2.44 -14.71
CA ILE A 131 -14.82 -2.70 -14.60
C ILE A 131 -14.16 -1.38 -14.21
N VAL A 132 -13.52 -1.36 -13.05
CA VAL A 132 -12.87 -0.17 -12.49
C VAL A 132 -11.36 -0.14 -12.69
N ASP A 133 -10.77 -1.31 -12.92
CA ASP A 133 -9.39 -1.43 -13.40
C ASP A 133 -9.21 -2.70 -14.26
N LEU A 134 -8.33 -2.62 -15.24
CA LEU A 134 -8.05 -3.68 -16.20
C LEU A 134 -6.55 -3.83 -16.44
N SER A 135 -6.10 -5.07 -16.60
CA SER A 135 -4.72 -5.41 -16.98
C SER A 135 -4.71 -6.68 -17.83
N GLN A 136 -3.56 -7.08 -18.36
CA GLN A 136 -3.42 -8.36 -19.06
C GLN A 136 -3.69 -9.58 -18.15
N GLY A 137 -3.52 -9.44 -16.84
CA GLY A 137 -3.73 -10.53 -15.88
C GLY A 137 -5.14 -10.56 -15.29
N GLY A 138 -6.02 -9.64 -15.64
CA GLY A 138 -7.39 -9.61 -15.12
C GLY A 138 -7.95 -8.22 -14.88
N CYS A 139 -9.14 -8.17 -14.31
CA CYS A 139 -9.84 -6.93 -14.01
C CYS A 139 -10.43 -6.92 -12.60
N ARG A 140 -10.75 -5.73 -12.13
CA ARG A 140 -11.55 -5.53 -10.91
C ARG A 140 -12.90 -4.96 -11.30
N ILE A 141 -13.95 -5.57 -10.77
CA ILE A 141 -15.33 -5.18 -11.06
C ILE A 141 -15.97 -4.66 -9.78
N ALA A 142 -16.59 -3.49 -9.86
CA ALA A 142 -17.50 -2.97 -8.86
C ALA A 142 -18.93 -3.38 -9.23
N MET A 143 -19.69 -3.90 -8.27
CA MET A 143 -21.07 -4.33 -8.45
C MET A 143 -21.93 -3.81 -7.32
N ASP A 144 -23.21 -3.47 -7.63
CA ASP A 144 -24.22 -3.31 -6.57
C ASP A 144 -24.71 -4.72 -6.17
N VAL A 145 -24.47 -5.06 -4.92
CA VAL A 145 -24.79 -6.38 -4.36
C VAL A 145 -26.28 -6.51 -4.01
N ARG A 146 -27.04 -5.44 -4.08
CA ARG A 146 -28.49 -5.44 -3.83
C ARG A 146 -29.19 -6.09 -5.02
N GLY A 147 -29.83 -7.23 -4.78
CA GLY A 147 -30.55 -7.98 -5.82
C GLY A 147 -29.75 -9.05 -6.57
N GLN A 148 -28.45 -9.23 -6.28
CA GLN A 148 -27.60 -10.18 -6.98
C GLN A 148 -27.16 -11.35 -6.07
N GLN A 149 -28.13 -12.04 -5.47
CA GLN A 149 -27.88 -13.09 -4.48
C GLN A 149 -27.01 -14.25 -5.00
N GLY A 150 -27.13 -14.62 -6.28
CA GLY A 150 -26.39 -15.73 -6.88
C GLY A 150 -24.87 -15.50 -6.87
N LEU A 151 -24.41 -14.27 -7.14
CA LEU A 151 -22.98 -13.95 -7.19
C LEU A 151 -22.33 -13.80 -5.79
N ARG A 152 -23.11 -13.61 -4.73
CA ARG A 152 -22.60 -13.63 -3.36
C ARG A 152 -22.00 -14.97 -2.93
N GLN A 153 -22.38 -16.03 -3.61
CA GLN A 153 -21.92 -17.40 -3.35
C GLN A 153 -20.75 -17.79 -4.27
N THR A 154 -20.25 -16.86 -5.10
CA THR A 154 -19.09 -17.11 -5.96
C THR A 154 -17.84 -17.30 -5.09
N VAL A 155 -17.11 -18.36 -5.37
CA VAL A 155 -15.85 -18.69 -4.70
C VAL A 155 -14.68 -18.55 -5.67
N VAL A 156 -13.47 -18.60 -5.13
CA VAL A 156 -12.26 -18.61 -5.95
C VAL A 156 -12.31 -19.80 -6.91
N ASP A 157 -11.86 -19.62 -8.15
CA ASP A 157 -11.87 -20.58 -9.25
C ASP A 157 -13.22 -20.80 -9.93
N ASP A 158 -14.31 -20.11 -9.53
CA ASP A 158 -15.54 -20.11 -10.29
C ASP A 158 -15.34 -19.43 -11.66
N LEU A 159 -15.83 -20.06 -12.73
CA LEU A 159 -15.76 -19.51 -14.08
C LEU A 159 -16.82 -18.43 -14.28
N LEU A 160 -16.36 -17.22 -14.65
CA LEU A 160 -17.19 -16.09 -14.98
C LEU A 160 -16.96 -15.69 -16.45
N VAL A 161 -18.03 -15.45 -17.19
CA VAL A 161 -17.97 -14.88 -18.54
C VAL A 161 -18.34 -13.41 -18.47
N LEU A 162 -17.45 -12.56 -18.94
CA LEU A 162 -17.62 -11.11 -18.93
C LEU A 162 -17.91 -10.62 -20.36
N ARG A 163 -19.00 -9.88 -20.54
CA ARG A 163 -19.34 -9.21 -21.79
C ARG A 163 -19.26 -7.70 -21.59
N VAL A 164 -18.35 -7.06 -22.31
CA VAL A 164 -18.18 -5.60 -22.31
C VAL A 164 -18.78 -5.08 -23.63
N PRO A 165 -19.87 -4.30 -23.58
CA PRO A 165 -20.38 -3.63 -24.77
C PRO A 165 -19.35 -2.58 -25.21
N LEU A 166 -18.74 -2.77 -26.37
CA LEU A 166 -17.88 -1.78 -27.02
C LEU A 166 -18.78 -0.98 -27.95
N ASN A 167 -19.01 0.28 -27.66
CA ASN A 167 -19.69 1.23 -28.55
C ASN A 167 -18.69 1.81 -29.52
#